data_7fd1c717aeaf36deb342acb725c0b81c
#
_entry.id   7fd1c717aeaf36deb342acb725c0b81c
#
_cell.length_a   1.000
_cell.length_b   1.000
_cell.length_c   1.000
_cell.angle_alpha   90.00
_cell.angle_beta   90.00
_cell.angle_gamma   90.00
#
_symmetry.space_group_name_H-M   'P 1'
#
loop_
_entity.id
_entity.type
_entity.pdbx_description
1 polymer ?
#
loop_
_entity_poly.entity_id
_entity_poly.type
_entity_poly.pdbx_seq_one_letter_code
_entity_poly.pdbx_strand_id
1 'polypeptide(L)'
;MDFNFTKEEEIFIDEVRAFITEEKLKPNADDVFAPNREADAQTKIDSPARRDFMKTLAQKGYLGMSWPKQYGGQDKKGIYDYILNEELSRVGAPSPGKGVGSIGQTIIHHGSQKIKDEILPLILQGEIDFALGYSEPGAGSDLASLKLKAEKKDGGWLINGQKIWTSSGHVADWYWYVGCCHIAATTPAVFTIGLEIF
;
A
#
# COMPACT_ATOMS: atom_id res chain seq x y z
N MET A 1 -4.83 7.09 -30.94
CA MET A 1 -4.31 6.57 -29.66
C MET A 1 -4.64 5.10 -29.64
N ASP A 2 -3.67 4.22 -29.55
CA ASP A 2 -3.89 2.77 -29.53
C ASP A 2 -4.00 2.34 -28.06
N PHE A 3 -5.09 1.65 -27.72
CA PHE A 3 -5.38 1.15 -26.36
C PHE A 3 -5.24 -0.39 -26.29
N ASN A 4 -4.74 -1.01 -27.33
CA ASN A 4 -4.52 -2.45 -27.32
C ASN A 4 -3.27 -2.81 -26.50
N PHE A 5 -3.34 -3.95 -25.83
CA PHE A 5 -2.18 -4.50 -25.15
C PHE A 5 -1.17 -5.05 -26.17
N THR A 6 0.10 -4.98 -25.84
CA THR A 6 1.16 -5.66 -26.57
C THR A 6 1.07 -7.17 -26.35
N LYS A 7 1.72 -7.96 -27.20
CA LYS A 7 1.80 -9.42 -27.01
C LYS A 7 2.40 -9.84 -25.67
N GLU A 8 3.39 -9.09 -25.17
CA GLU A 8 4.00 -9.35 -23.87
C GLU A 8 3.01 -9.09 -22.72
N GLU A 9 2.22 -8.04 -22.84
CA GLU A 9 1.17 -7.70 -21.88
C GLU A 9 0.01 -8.71 -21.92
N GLU A 10 -0.38 -9.19 -23.12
CA GLU A 10 -1.37 -10.27 -23.26
C GLU A 10 -0.90 -11.57 -22.62
N ILE A 11 0.36 -11.95 -22.81
CA ILE A 11 0.96 -13.12 -22.14
C ILE A 11 0.89 -12.95 -20.62
N PHE A 12 1.21 -11.77 -20.10
CA PHE A 12 1.15 -11.51 -18.66
C PHE A 12 -0.30 -11.56 -18.13
N ILE A 13 -1.29 -11.09 -18.88
CA ILE A 13 -2.71 -11.24 -18.54
C ILE A 13 -3.05 -12.74 -18.38
N ASP A 14 -2.63 -13.58 -19.32
CA ASP A 14 -2.89 -15.01 -19.28
C ASP A 14 -2.17 -15.69 -18.10
N GLU A 15 -0.95 -15.28 -17.78
CA GLU A 15 -0.23 -15.76 -16.60
C GLU A 15 -0.96 -15.41 -15.29
N VAL A 16 -1.44 -14.17 -15.13
CA VAL A 16 -2.20 -13.76 -13.95
C VAL A 16 -3.52 -14.51 -13.84
N ARG A 17 -4.22 -14.73 -14.95
CA ARG A 17 -5.47 -15.50 -14.97
C ARG A 17 -5.26 -16.97 -14.61
N ALA A 18 -4.19 -17.57 -15.12
CA ALA A 18 -3.81 -18.94 -14.75
C ALA A 18 -3.51 -19.04 -13.24
N PHE A 19 -2.72 -18.12 -12.72
CA PHE A 19 -2.44 -18.00 -11.29
C PHE A 19 -3.71 -17.87 -10.44
N ILE A 20 -4.63 -16.97 -10.82
CA ILE A 20 -5.92 -16.81 -10.12
C ILE A 20 -6.73 -18.11 -10.15
N THR A 21 -6.71 -18.84 -11.27
CA THR A 21 -7.42 -20.11 -11.42
C THR A 21 -6.86 -21.15 -10.47
N GLU A 22 -5.54 -21.26 -10.35
CA GLU A 22 -4.88 -22.16 -9.39
C GLU A 22 -5.23 -21.79 -7.94
N GLU A 23 -5.19 -20.49 -7.58
CA GLU A 23 -5.50 -20.05 -6.23
C GLU A 23 -6.96 -20.30 -5.83
N LYS A 24 -7.90 -20.25 -6.78
CA LYS A 24 -9.32 -20.57 -6.56
C LYS A 24 -9.58 -22.03 -6.24
N LEU A 25 -8.65 -22.91 -6.47
CA LEU A 25 -8.77 -24.34 -6.10
C LEU A 25 -8.36 -24.63 -4.65
N LYS A 26 -7.80 -23.64 -3.94
CA LYS A 26 -7.37 -23.81 -2.55
C LYS A 26 -8.56 -23.80 -1.57
N PRO A 27 -8.45 -24.47 -0.41
CA PRO A 27 -9.55 -24.63 0.55
C PRO A 27 -10.12 -23.31 1.11
N ASN A 28 -9.33 -22.23 1.14
CA ASN A 28 -9.69 -20.91 1.65
C ASN A 28 -10.02 -19.90 0.54
N ALA A 29 -10.26 -20.40 -0.68
CA ALA A 29 -10.50 -19.53 -1.84
C ALA A 29 -11.72 -18.61 -1.67
N ASP A 30 -12.79 -19.08 -1.05
CA ASP A 30 -14.01 -18.27 -0.84
C ASP A 30 -13.78 -17.06 0.08
N ASP A 31 -12.81 -17.11 0.99
CA ASP A 31 -12.42 -15.97 1.80
C ASP A 31 -11.53 -14.98 1.03
N VAL A 32 -10.70 -15.49 0.13
CA VAL A 32 -9.83 -14.66 -0.71
C VAL A 32 -10.61 -13.98 -1.84
N PHE A 33 -11.43 -14.75 -2.56
CA PHE A 33 -12.14 -14.32 -3.78
C PHE A 33 -13.63 -14.06 -3.49
N ALA A 34 -13.93 -12.86 -3.00
CA ALA A 34 -15.29 -12.49 -2.60
C ALA A 34 -15.79 -11.24 -3.35
N PRO A 35 -16.22 -11.37 -4.63
CA PRO A 35 -16.56 -10.22 -5.48
C PRO A 35 -17.75 -9.38 -4.98
N ASN A 36 -18.63 -9.95 -4.14
CA ASN A 36 -19.82 -9.29 -3.61
C ASN A 36 -19.68 -8.89 -2.14
N ARG A 37 -18.47 -8.94 -1.59
CA ARG A 37 -18.25 -8.53 -0.22
C ARG A 37 -18.45 -7.02 -0.11
N GLU A 38 -19.38 -6.58 0.73
CA GLU A 38 -19.55 -5.17 1.13
C GLU A 38 -18.37 -4.65 1.97
N ALA A 39 -17.27 -5.34 1.93
CA ALA A 39 -16.05 -4.86 2.55
C ALA A 39 -15.73 -3.49 1.99
N ASP A 40 -15.47 -2.57 2.86
CA ASP A 40 -14.75 -1.34 2.52
C ASP A 40 -13.70 -1.72 1.47
N ALA A 41 -13.89 -1.28 0.23
CA ALA A 41 -13.07 -1.68 -0.93
C ALA A 41 -11.56 -1.43 -0.71
N GLN A 42 -11.22 -0.80 0.41
CA GLN A 42 -9.88 -0.49 0.85
C GLN A 42 -9.35 -1.46 1.93
N THR A 43 -10.22 -2.30 2.53
CA THR A 43 -9.80 -3.29 3.54
C THR A 43 -9.48 -4.60 2.86
N LYS A 44 -8.24 -4.73 2.38
CA LYS A 44 -7.81 -5.83 1.51
C LYS A 44 -7.16 -7.00 2.25
N ILE A 45 -6.89 -6.84 3.55
CA ILE A 45 -6.15 -7.81 4.37
C ILE A 45 -6.86 -8.10 5.70
N ASP A 46 -8.18 -8.09 5.68
CA ASP A 46 -9.04 -8.21 6.86
C ASP A 46 -9.23 -9.65 7.35
N SER A 47 -8.57 -10.63 6.71
CA SER A 47 -8.55 -12.01 7.16
C SER A 47 -7.16 -12.66 7.00
N PRO A 48 -6.86 -13.74 7.73
CA PRO A 48 -5.62 -14.50 7.56
C PRO A 48 -5.41 -14.99 6.13
N ALA A 49 -6.46 -15.51 5.49
CA ALA A 49 -6.38 -16.02 4.12
C ALA A 49 -6.01 -14.92 3.10
N ARG A 50 -6.54 -13.72 3.28
CA ARG A 50 -6.22 -12.59 2.41
C ARG A 50 -4.80 -12.06 2.67
N ARG A 51 -4.32 -12.10 3.91
CA ARG A 51 -2.90 -11.81 4.24
C ARG A 51 -1.95 -12.84 3.61
N ASP A 52 -2.28 -14.11 3.70
CA ASP A 52 -1.48 -15.19 3.08
C ASP A 52 -1.49 -15.09 1.55
N PHE A 53 -2.59 -14.66 0.95
CA PHE A 53 -2.66 -14.38 -0.47
C PHE A 53 -1.72 -13.24 -0.89
N MET A 54 -1.59 -12.17 -0.09
CA MET A 54 -0.61 -11.12 -0.35
C MET A 54 0.83 -11.65 -0.35
N LYS A 55 1.17 -12.55 0.58
CA LYS A 55 2.47 -13.24 0.59
C LYS A 55 2.66 -14.13 -0.64
N THR A 56 1.60 -14.76 -1.11
CA THR A 56 1.64 -15.53 -2.36
C THR A 56 1.92 -14.64 -3.57
N LEU A 57 1.29 -13.45 -3.65
CA LEU A 57 1.62 -12.46 -4.68
C LEU A 57 3.09 -12.01 -4.61
N ALA A 58 3.61 -11.82 -3.40
CA ALA A 58 5.02 -11.49 -3.18
C ALA A 58 5.95 -12.59 -3.70
N GLN A 59 5.68 -13.85 -3.37
CA GLN A 59 6.45 -15.01 -3.82
C GLN A 59 6.45 -15.18 -5.35
N LYS A 60 5.37 -14.79 -6.01
CA LYS A 60 5.26 -14.75 -7.48
C LYS A 60 5.99 -13.53 -8.08
N GLY A 61 6.49 -12.61 -7.26
CA GLY A 61 7.13 -11.38 -7.73
C GLY A 61 6.13 -10.35 -8.29
N TYR A 62 4.87 -10.41 -7.89
CA TYR A 62 3.84 -9.51 -8.38
C TYR A 62 3.74 -8.21 -7.59
N LEU A 63 4.40 -8.10 -6.43
CA LEU A 63 4.43 -6.86 -5.65
C LEU A 63 5.58 -5.96 -6.10
N GLY A 64 5.29 -4.70 -6.39
CA GLY A 64 6.28 -3.70 -6.76
C GLY A 64 7.01 -3.97 -8.08
N MET A 65 6.36 -4.55 -9.08
CA MET A 65 6.96 -4.83 -10.39
C MET A 65 7.55 -3.58 -11.04
N SER A 66 6.93 -2.42 -10.87
CA SER A 66 7.41 -1.14 -11.40
C SER A 66 8.47 -0.46 -10.53
N TRP A 67 8.77 -0.99 -9.33
CA TRP A 67 9.79 -0.39 -8.49
C TRP A 67 11.19 -0.61 -9.08
N PRO A 68 12.15 0.30 -8.79
CA PRO A 68 13.55 0.13 -9.18
C PRO A 68 14.15 -1.15 -8.59
N LYS A 69 14.99 -1.85 -9.37
CA LYS A 69 15.66 -3.08 -8.93
C LYS A 69 16.46 -2.92 -7.64
N GLN A 70 17.09 -1.78 -7.45
CA GLN A 70 17.85 -1.47 -6.22
C GLN A 70 17.00 -1.53 -4.94
N TYR A 71 15.67 -1.45 -5.06
CA TYR A 71 14.72 -1.56 -3.95
C TYR A 71 13.89 -2.85 -4.02
N GLY A 72 14.36 -3.85 -4.78
CA GLY A 72 13.73 -5.16 -4.90
C GLY A 72 12.64 -5.26 -5.97
N GLY A 73 12.39 -4.21 -6.73
CA GLY A 73 11.46 -4.22 -7.86
C GLY A 73 12.06 -4.84 -9.14
N GLN A 74 11.38 -4.67 -10.26
CA GLN A 74 11.75 -5.28 -11.55
C GLN A 74 11.98 -4.26 -12.67
N ASP A 75 11.86 -2.95 -12.39
CA ASP A 75 11.89 -1.88 -13.40
C ASP A 75 10.86 -2.06 -14.53
N LYS A 76 9.79 -2.81 -14.30
CA LYS A 76 8.73 -2.99 -15.29
C LYS A 76 7.92 -1.70 -15.48
N LYS A 77 7.28 -1.56 -16.63
CA LYS A 77 6.34 -0.47 -16.86
C LYS A 77 5.12 -0.62 -15.93
N GLY A 78 4.53 0.49 -15.49
CA GLY A 78 3.36 0.50 -14.60
C GLY A 78 2.12 -0.20 -15.16
N ILE A 79 2.08 -0.49 -16.47
CA ILE A 79 1.01 -1.27 -17.10
C ILE A 79 0.89 -2.68 -16.51
N TYR A 80 2.00 -3.29 -16.07
CA TYR A 80 1.99 -4.60 -15.43
C TYR A 80 1.31 -4.56 -14.06
N ASP A 81 1.56 -3.51 -13.27
CA ASP A 81 0.86 -3.30 -11.99
C ASP A 81 -0.64 -3.06 -12.24
N TYR A 82 -0.99 -2.31 -13.28
CA TYR A 82 -2.38 -2.07 -13.69
C TYR A 82 -3.08 -3.37 -14.07
N ILE A 83 -2.49 -4.19 -14.95
CA ILE A 83 -3.04 -5.49 -15.37
C ILE A 83 -3.31 -6.38 -14.16
N LEU A 84 -2.33 -6.51 -13.26
CA LEU A 84 -2.49 -7.30 -12.05
C LEU A 84 -3.69 -6.81 -11.21
N ASN A 85 -3.78 -5.50 -10.96
CA ASN A 85 -4.86 -4.91 -10.19
C ASN A 85 -6.24 -5.15 -10.84
N GLU A 86 -6.35 -5.01 -12.16
CA GLU A 86 -7.59 -5.27 -12.89
C GLU A 86 -8.04 -6.73 -12.79
N GLU A 87 -7.14 -7.67 -13.04
CA GLU A 87 -7.48 -9.10 -13.01
C GLU A 87 -7.84 -9.57 -11.58
N LEU A 88 -7.15 -9.08 -10.55
CA LEU A 88 -7.48 -9.36 -9.15
C LEU A 88 -8.84 -8.73 -8.76
N SER A 89 -9.10 -7.50 -9.17
CA SER A 89 -10.35 -6.80 -8.88
C SER A 89 -11.57 -7.50 -9.50
N ARG A 90 -11.44 -8.05 -10.70
CA ARG A 90 -12.52 -8.82 -11.38
C ARG A 90 -13.02 -10.01 -10.56
N VAL A 91 -12.18 -10.58 -9.73
CA VAL A 91 -12.50 -11.77 -8.94
C VAL A 91 -12.68 -11.46 -7.45
N GLY A 92 -12.66 -10.19 -7.07
CA GLY A 92 -12.79 -9.76 -5.68
C GLY A 92 -11.62 -10.15 -4.77
N ALA A 93 -10.47 -10.47 -5.36
CA ALA A 93 -9.26 -10.74 -4.62
C ALA A 93 -8.61 -9.46 -4.07
N PRO A 94 -7.84 -9.53 -2.98
CA PRO A 94 -7.04 -8.40 -2.54
C PRO A 94 -6.00 -8.06 -3.61
N SER A 95 -5.94 -6.78 -3.98
CA SER A 95 -4.88 -6.25 -4.85
C SER A 95 -3.73 -5.69 -4.02
N PRO A 96 -2.53 -5.51 -4.60
CA PRO A 96 -1.43 -4.81 -3.94
C PRO A 96 -1.90 -3.52 -3.29
N GLY A 97 -1.64 -3.39 -2.01
CA GLY A 97 -2.21 -2.35 -1.17
C GLY A 97 -1.53 -0.99 -1.32
N LYS A 98 -1.84 -0.11 -0.37
CA LYS A 98 -1.28 1.25 -0.29
C LYS A 98 0.24 1.24 -0.14
N GLY A 99 0.79 0.18 0.49
CA GLY A 99 2.23 -0.01 0.66
C GLY A 99 2.96 -0.07 -0.69
N VAL A 100 2.51 -0.92 -1.60
CA VAL A 100 3.13 -1.05 -2.94
C VAL A 100 2.89 0.20 -3.81
N GLY A 101 1.70 0.76 -3.74
CA GLY A 101 1.31 1.92 -4.55
C GLY A 101 1.93 3.23 -4.06
N SER A 102 1.20 3.96 -3.23
CA SER A 102 1.58 5.34 -2.88
C SER A 102 2.71 5.42 -1.86
N ILE A 103 2.69 4.57 -0.83
CA ILE A 103 3.62 4.69 0.30
C ILE A 103 5.02 4.24 -0.09
N GLY A 104 5.17 3.08 -0.72
CA GLY A 104 6.45 2.59 -1.18
C GLY A 104 7.13 3.55 -2.15
N GLN A 105 6.38 4.10 -3.10
CA GLN A 105 6.89 5.11 -4.02
C GLN A 105 7.33 6.38 -3.26
N THR A 106 6.57 6.82 -2.25
CA THR A 106 6.96 7.97 -1.43
C THR A 106 8.24 7.70 -0.64
N ILE A 107 8.38 6.49 -0.07
CA ILE A 107 9.60 6.07 0.63
C ILE A 107 10.79 6.02 -0.33
N ILE A 108 10.63 5.45 -1.53
CA ILE A 108 11.67 5.37 -2.56
C ILE A 108 12.22 6.77 -2.90
N HIS A 109 11.33 7.73 -3.11
CA HIS A 109 11.73 9.08 -3.54
C HIS A 109 12.20 9.98 -2.39
N HIS A 110 11.61 9.86 -1.20
CA HIS A 110 11.77 10.84 -0.12
C HIS A 110 12.21 10.24 1.22
N GLY A 111 12.15 8.93 1.38
CA GLY A 111 12.52 8.27 2.63
C GLY A 111 14.02 8.32 2.91
N SER A 112 14.40 8.33 4.20
CA SER A 112 15.79 8.10 4.61
C SER A 112 16.24 6.69 4.23
N GLN A 113 17.56 6.48 4.10
CA GLN A 113 18.08 5.16 3.78
C GLN A 113 17.63 4.11 4.80
N LYS A 114 17.62 4.45 6.08
CA LYS A 114 17.14 3.56 7.15
C LYS A 114 15.71 3.08 6.88
N ILE A 115 14.78 3.99 6.58
CA ILE A 115 13.38 3.60 6.28
C ILE A 115 13.29 2.76 5.01
N LYS A 116 14.08 3.08 3.98
CA LYS A 116 14.13 2.27 2.75
C LYS A 116 14.56 0.84 3.04
N ASP A 117 15.61 0.66 3.83
CA ASP A 117 16.17 -0.65 4.15
C ASP A 117 15.25 -1.48 5.07
N GLU A 118 14.52 -0.83 5.99
CA GLU A 118 13.64 -1.49 6.94
C GLU A 118 12.25 -1.79 6.37
N ILE A 119 11.65 -0.86 5.62
CA ILE A 119 10.22 -0.91 5.28
C ILE A 119 9.97 -1.48 3.88
N LEU A 120 10.76 -1.09 2.87
CA LEU A 120 10.50 -1.54 1.50
C LEU A 120 10.53 -3.07 1.33
N PRO A 121 11.46 -3.81 1.96
CA PRO A 121 11.44 -5.27 1.89
C PRO A 121 10.16 -5.88 2.49
N LEU A 122 9.66 -5.36 3.61
CA LEU A 122 8.45 -5.87 4.25
C LEU A 122 7.20 -5.65 3.38
N ILE A 123 7.14 -4.50 2.68
CA ILE A 123 6.07 -4.24 1.70
C ILE A 123 6.12 -5.26 0.57
N LEU A 124 7.31 -5.50 -0.01
CA LEU A 124 7.47 -6.43 -1.14
C LEU A 124 7.26 -7.89 -0.75
N GLN A 125 7.44 -8.24 0.52
CA GLN A 125 7.15 -9.57 1.07
C GLN A 125 5.66 -9.76 1.39
N GLY A 126 4.84 -8.70 1.31
CA GLY A 126 3.43 -8.74 1.68
C GLY A 126 3.20 -8.91 3.18
N GLU A 127 4.19 -8.56 4.01
CA GLU A 127 4.14 -8.72 5.46
C GLU A 127 3.40 -7.59 6.16
N ILE A 128 3.43 -6.38 5.59
CA ILE A 128 2.85 -5.18 6.20
C ILE A 128 1.92 -4.44 5.25
N ASP A 129 0.86 -3.86 5.81
CA ASP A 129 -0.01 -2.90 5.13
C ASP A 129 -0.24 -1.65 5.98
N PHE A 130 -0.78 -0.61 5.36
CA PHE A 130 -0.85 0.72 5.91
C PHE A 130 -2.27 1.26 5.99
N ALA A 131 -2.57 1.91 7.10
CA ALA A 131 -3.66 2.85 7.22
C ALA A 131 -3.20 4.27 6.90
N LEU A 132 -4.07 5.07 6.28
CA LEU A 132 -3.76 6.45 5.88
C LEU A 132 -4.44 7.46 6.81
N GLY A 133 -3.67 8.36 7.38
CA GLY A 133 -4.13 9.45 8.21
C GLY A 133 -3.88 10.81 7.55
N TYR A 134 -4.68 11.16 6.56
CA TYR A 134 -4.57 12.44 5.85
C TYR A 134 -5.55 13.46 6.39
N SER A 135 -6.85 13.14 6.33
CA SER A 135 -7.93 14.05 6.69
C SER A 135 -8.01 14.32 8.20
N GLU A 136 -8.44 15.54 8.54
CA GLU A 136 -8.76 15.99 9.90
C GLU A 136 -10.21 16.51 9.93
N PRO A 137 -10.82 16.67 11.12
CA PRO A 137 -12.17 17.24 11.19
C PRO A 137 -12.33 18.59 10.47
N GLY A 138 -11.27 19.38 10.36
CA GLY A 138 -11.24 20.67 9.68
C GLY A 138 -10.39 20.73 8.41
N ALA A 139 -9.84 19.61 7.93
CA ALA A 139 -8.96 19.57 6.77
C ALA A 139 -9.18 18.28 5.96
N GLY A 140 -9.71 18.43 4.76
CA GLY A 140 -9.95 17.35 3.80
C GLY A 140 -9.27 17.66 2.47
N SER A 141 -10.04 18.11 1.46
CA SER A 141 -9.49 18.53 0.17
C SER A 141 -8.48 19.68 0.30
N ASP A 142 -8.67 20.59 1.24
CA ASP A 142 -7.66 21.53 1.66
C ASP A 142 -6.72 20.90 2.70
N LEU A 143 -5.84 20.01 2.23
CA LEU A 143 -4.87 19.34 3.08
C LEU A 143 -3.85 20.30 3.69
N ALA A 144 -3.61 21.45 3.07
CA ALA A 144 -2.70 22.47 3.59
C ALA A 144 -3.17 23.08 4.91
N SER A 145 -4.47 23.01 5.23
CA SER A 145 -5.05 23.50 6.48
C SER A 145 -4.95 22.54 7.67
N LEU A 146 -4.26 21.40 7.52
CA LEU A 146 -4.07 20.41 8.58
C LEU A 146 -3.40 21.02 9.83
N LYS A 147 -3.77 20.52 11.01
CA LYS A 147 -3.37 21.04 12.32
C LYS A 147 -2.63 20.03 13.19
N LEU A 148 -2.61 18.74 12.82
CA LEU A 148 -1.83 17.74 13.57
C LEU A 148 -0.37 18.16 13.62
N LYS A 149 0.19 18.22 14.81
CA LYS A 149 1.57 18.65 15.07
C LYS A 149 2.42 17.47 15.50
N ALA A 150 3.64 17.42 14.98
CA ALA A 150 4.69 16.54 15.44
C ALA A 150 5.86 17.39 15.96
N GLU A 151 6.15 17.29 17.26
CA GLU A 151 7.23 18.02 17.93
C GLU A 151 8.34 17.03 18.31
N LYS A 152 9.57 17.33 17.93
CA LYS A 152 10.72 16.52 18.32
C LYS A 152 10.96 16.63 19.83
N LYS A 153 11.08 15.48 20.50
CA LYS A 153 11.43 15.34 21.92
C LYS A 153 12.62 14.39 22.04
N ASP A 154 13.22 14.35 23.22
CA ASP A 154 14.28 13.38 23.51
C ASP A 154 13.73 11.97 23.36
N GLY A 155 14.36 11.17 22.48
CA GLY A 155 13.98 9.79 22.21
C GLY A 155 12.86 9.58 21.21
N GLY A 156 12.25 10.65 20.61
CA GLY A 156 11.17 10.45 19.65
C GLY A 156 10.43 11.72 19.23
N TRP A 157 9.13 11.55 18.98
CA TRP A 157 8.24 12.64 18.56
C TRP A 157 6.98 12.65 19.40
N LEU A 158 6.57 13.84 19.84
CA LEU A 158 5.27 14.06 20.46
C LEU A 158 4.29 14.49 19.37
N ILE A 159 3.24 13.69 19.18
CA ILE A 159 2.23 13.92 18.16
C ILE A 159 0.93 14.33 18.81
N ASN A 160 0.39 15.50 18.41
CA ASN A 160 -0.84 16.05 18.91
C ASN A 160 -1.75 16.45 17.75
N GLY A 161 -2.97 15.93 17.75
CA GLY A 161 -3.98 16.19 16.74
C GLY A 161 -4.93 15.03 16.58
N GLN A 162 -5.80 15.11 15.58
CA GLN A 162 -6.80 14.09 15.29
C GLN A 162 -6.88 13.88 13.79
N LYS A 163 -6.93 12.60 13.38
CA LYS A 163 -7.23 12.19 12.01
C LYS A 163 -8.58 11.51 11.95
N ILE A 164 -9.25 11.63 10.80
CA ILE A 164 -10.55 11.00 10.53
C ILE A 164 -10.50 10.23 9.21
N TRP A 165 -11.50 9.38 8.98
CA TRP A 165 -11.67 8.60 7.75
C TRP A 165 -10.45 7.69 7.46
N THR A 166 -9.87 7.11 8.51
CA THR A 166 -8.71 6.24 8.41
C THR A 166 -9.10 4.86 7.91
N SER A 167 -9.10 4.70 6.59
CA SER A 167 -9.37 3.40 5.95
C SER A 167 -8.36 2.36 6.39
N SER A 168 -8.86 1.15 6.70
CA SER A 168 -8.06 0.02 7.18
C SER A 168 -7.41 0.21 8.55
N GLY A 169 -7.77 1.25 9.32
CA GLY A 169 -7.15 1.55 10.61
C GLY A 169 -7.29 0.46 11.68
N HIS A 170 -8.24 -0.46 11.51
CA HIS A 170 -8.51 -1.58 12.44
C HIS A 170 -7.76 -2.88 12.08
N VAL A 171 -7.09 -2.95 10.92
CA VAL A 171 -6.40 -4.16 10.43
C VAL A 171 -5.00 -3.90 9.90
N ALA A 172 -4.62 -2.63 9.69
CA ALA A 172 -3.30 -2.28 9.19
C ALA A 172 -2.23 -2.46 10.27
N ASP A 173 -1.01 -2.76 9.83
CA ASP A 173 0.15 -2.94 10.71
C ASP A 173 0.81 -1.60 11.02
N TRP A 174 0.73 -0.65 10.07
CA TRP A 174 1.37 0.66 10.16
C TRP A 174 0.41 1.80 9.84
N TYR A 175 0.63 2.93 10.51
CA TYR A 175 -0.13 4.15 10.28
C TYR A 175 0.72 5.22 9.59
N TRP A 176 0.33 5.55 8.36
CA TRP A 176 0.96 6.58 7.56
C TRP A 176 0.16 7.86 7.62
N TYR A 177 0.69 8.91 8.21
CA TYR A 177 -0.05 10.16 8.36
C TYR A 177 0.76 11.38 7.93
N VAL A 178 0.03 12.46 7.62
CA VAL A 178 0.58 13.78 7.29
C VAL A 178 0.34 14.72 8.45
N GLY A 179 1.38 15.44 8.87
CA GLY A 179 1.31 16.41 9.97
C GLY A 179 2.22 17.59 9.74
N CYS A 180 1.97 18.68 10.48
CA CYS A 180 2.89 19.81 10.54
C CYS A 180 4.03 19.51 11.49
N CYS A 181 5.27 19.62 11.02
CA CYS A 181 6.44 19.58 11.87
C CYS A 181 6.96 21.00 12.15
N HIS A 182 7.11 21.33 13.42
CA HIS A 182 7.87 22.50 13.85
C HIS A 182 9.35 22.12 13.92
N ILE A 183 9.99 22.01 12.77
CA ILE A 183 11.43 22.28 12.67
C ILE A 183 11.52 23.77 12.36
N ALA A 184 12.29 24.50 13.13
CA ALA A 184 12.46 25.94 12.96
C ALA A 184 13.00 26.27 11.56
N ALA A 185 12.13 26.37 10.57
CA ALA A 185 12.27 27.01 9.27
C ALA A 185 11.11 26.63 8.34
N THR A 186 10.20 27.52 8.10
CA THR A 186 9.54 27.95 6.83
C THR A 186 9.02 26.95 5.82
N THR A 187 9.03 25.64 6.00
CA THR A 187 8.43 24.69 5.04
C THR A 187 7.68 23.58 5.78
N PRO A 188 6.42 23.26 5.43
CA PRO A 188 5.74 22.10 5.99
C PRO A 188 6.47 20.85 5.49
N ALA A 189 7.23 20.21 6.37
CA ALA A 189 7.83 18.95 6.09
C ALA A 189 6.77 17.86 6.29
N VAL A 190 6.51 17.09 5.27
CA VAL A 190 5.73 15.85 5.35
C VAL A 190 6.59 14.84 6.09
N PHE A 191 6.21 14.49 7.31
CA PHE A 191 6.86 13.41 8.05
C PHE A 191 6.01 12.16 7.98
N THR A 192 6.65 11.11 7.54
CA THR A 192 6.16 9.77 7.72
C THR A 192 6.67 9.25 9.04
N ILE A 193 5.76 8.98 9.95
CA ILE A 193 6.06 8.18 11.13
C ILE A 193 5.20 6.93 11.00
N GLY A 194 5.83 5.78 10.82
CA GLY A 194 5.20 4.51 11.05
C GLY A 194 5.00 4.37 12.55
N LEU A 195 3.75 4.35 13.01
CA LEU A 195 3.40 3.86 14.33
C LEU A 195 2.95 2.42 14.14
N GLU A 196 3.66 1.50 14.79
CA GLU A 196 3.19 0.14 14.96
C GLU A 196 1.87 0.22 15.74
N ILE A 197 0.79 -0.33 15.18
CA ILE A 197 -0.50 -0.38 15.86
C ILE A 197 -0.50 -1.69 16.64
N PHE A 198 -0.47 -1.61 17.96
CA PHE A 198 -0.62 -2.75 18.89
C PHE A 198 -2.08 -3.11 19.09
#